data_5fb7f9db19fa6c6c96f99b830089336c
#
_entry.id   5fb7f9db19fa6c6c96f99b830089336c
#
_cell.length_a   1.000
_cell.length_b   1.000
_cell.length_c   1.000
_cell.angle_alpha   90.00
_cell.angle_beta   90.00
_cell.angle_gamma   90.00
#
_symmetry.space_group_name_H-M   'P 1'
#
loop_
_entity.id
_entity.type
_entity.pdbx_description
1 polymer ?
#
loop_
_entity_poly.entity_id
_entity_poly.type
_entity_poly.pdbx_seq_one_letter_code
_entity_poly.pdbx_strand_id
1 'polypeptide(L)'
;MEHEVFTKLRAEMKRQGFDALVALTPDNVTYTAGVLIPSHVVNRFRRTISILAGENFSAQIVVNVEENLAREFSRFSNIHSYNQFTENPSDLLADLLEDACLSSGRIAIELDFMPAMDYVRLIERLPQATFEHARDIYFHVRMTKTDEEIERLTEVGVMTEKVIAEIVDGIHPGETEKEVGARIADKMLRQGADHVRYHVGSGVRSGITNCDPTDKIIEKNDVLRIEVLGDHNNYRSNVTRTAVVGKPTQEQKDIWAVLIEAKSKCESILKPGIQVPDLYQTYVNACRSGGIEPTLKFLGHGIGLTIHEEPYITDTRKYPLGPNMTHTMEPLFMIPGKMGFHVEDMYRITDSGFSRITGELLPNHDLIEIEF
;
A
#
# COMPACT_ATOMS: atom_id res chain seq x y z
N MET A 1 10.86 0.72 27.38
CA MET A 1 11.14 1.69 26.29
C MET A 1 9.89 1.74 25.43
N GLU A 2 9.41 2.91 25.06
CA GLU A 2 8.23 3.03 24.21
C GLU A 2 8.54 2.51 22.79
N HIS A 3 7.52 1.91 22.12
CA HIS A 3 7.70 1.40 20.77
C HIS A 3 7.97 2.55 19.79
N GLU A 4 8.87 2.34 18.82
CA GLU A 4 9.32 3.38 17.88
C GLU A 4 8.15 4.05 17.14
N VAL A 5 7.12 3.29 16.73
CA VAL A 5 5.90 3.84 16.10
C VAL A 5 5.20 4.86 16.99
N PHE A 6 5.07 4.59 18.29
CA PHE A 6 4.46 5.55 19.23
C PHE A 6 5.30 6.81 19.35
N THR A 7 6.62 6.65 19.43
CA THR A 7 7.55 7.79 19.48
C THR A 7 7.42 8.68 18.25
N LYS A 8 7.38 8.08 17.05
CA LYS A 8 7.18 8.81 15.77
C LYS A 8 5.84 9.53 15.73
N LEU A 9 4.74 8.85 16.08
CA LEU A 9 3.39 9.43 16.09
C LEU A 9 3.26 10.57 17.09
N ARG A 10 3.80 10.42 18.32
CA ARG A 10 3.79 11.48 19.33
C ARG A 10 4.64 12.69 18.93
N ALA A 11 5.79 12.47 18.31
CA ALA A 11 6.63 13.56 17.81
C ALA A 11 5.89 14.39 16.75
N GLU A 12 5.21 13.74 15.80
CA GLU A 12 4.45 14.42 14.76
C GLU A 12 3.19 15.09 15.31
N MET A 13 2.45 14.42 16.21
CA MET A 13 1.33 14.98 16.95
C MET A 13 1.71 16.30 17.65
N LYS A 14 2.83 16.27 18.38
CA LYS A 14 3.38 17.45 19.08
C LYS A 14 3.80 18.55 18.10
N ARG A 15 4.45 18.20 17.00
CA ARG A 15 4.85 19.15 15.94
C ARG A 15 3.67 19.92 15.38
N GLN A 16 2.51 19.26 15.25
CA GLN A 16 1.26 19.88 14.76
C GLN A 16 0.40 20.49 15.87
N GLY A 17 0.83 20.40 17.14
CA GLY A 17 0.18 20.99 18.30
C GLY A 17 -1.11 20.29 18.71
N PHE A 18 -1.22 18.98 18.52
CA PHE A 18 -2.34 18.18 19.01
C PHE A 18 -2.04 17.55 20.37
N ASP A 19 -3.08 17.44 21.20
CA ASP A 19 -3.01 16.82 22.53
C ASP A 19 -3.26 15.31 22.48
N ALA A 20 -4.02 14.85 21.48
CA ALA A 20 -4.26 13.44 21.21
C ALA A 20 -4.35 13.12 19.72
N LEU A 21 -4.07 11.84 19.40
CA LEU A 21 -4.21 11.23 18.09
C LEU A 21 -5.07 9.98 18.21
N VAL A 22 -6.13 9.91 17.40
CA VAL A 22 -7.11 8.82 17.39
C VAL A 22 -7.15 8.17 15.99
N ALA A 23 -6.78 6.89 15.92
CA ALA A 23 -6.89 6.07 14.72
C ALA A 23 -8.23 5.34 14.69
N LEU A 24 -8.87 5.33 13.52
CA LEU A 24 -10.14 4.65 13.25
C LEU A 24 -10.07 3.74 12.03
N THR A 25 -9.23 4.04 11.03
CA THR A 25 -9.09 3.16 9.87
C THR A 25 -8.40 1.86 10.26
N PRO A 26 -8.77 0.71 9.65
CA PRO A 26 -8.08 -0.55 9.89
C PRO A 26 -6.56 -0.45 9.75
N ASP A 27 -6.10 0.30 8.74
CA ASP A 27 -4.67 0.47 8.45
C ASP A 27 -3.96 1.24 9.58
N ASN A 28 -4.47 2.41 9.99
CA ASN A 28 -3.82 3.21 11.03
C ASN A 28 -3.98 2.62 12.44
N VAL A 29 -5.07 1.90 12.69
CA VAL A 29 -5.22 1.07 13.90
C VAL A 29 -4.16 -0.03 13.89
N THR A 30 -4.00 -0.77 12.79
CA THR A 30 -2.97 -1.83 12.66
C THR A 30 -1.56 -1.24 12.79
N TYR A 31 -1.29 -0.10 12.16
CA TYR A 31 0.00 0.60 12.29
C TYR A 31 0.33 0.93 13.75
N THR A 32 -0.64 1.46 14.46
CA THR A 32 -0.46 1.86 15.86
C THR A 32 -0.42 0.64 16.78
N ALA A 33 -1.36 -0.30 16.64
CA ALA A 33 -1.47 -1.47 17.52
C ALA A 33 -0.45 -2.57 17.24
N GLY A 34 0.09 -2.64 16.02
CA GLY A 34 1.00 -3.72 15.59
C GLY A 34 0.30 -5.02 15.21
N VAL A 35 -1.02 -5.08 15.35
CA VAL A 35 -1.84 -6.24 15.05
C VAL A 35 -3.10 -5.84 14.28
N LEU A 36 -3.43 -6.61 13.26
CA LEU A 36 -4.69 -6.48 12.53
C LEU A 36 -5.83 -7.06 13.38
N ILE A 37 -6.91 -6.31 13.54
CA ILE A 37 -8.15 -6.80 14.18
C ILE A 37 -9.12 -7.24 13.08
N PRO A 38 -9.33 -8.57 12.89
CA PRO A 38 -10.03 -9.10 11.72
C PRO A 38 -11.45 -8.56 11.55
N SER A 39 -12.21 -8.49 12.63
CA SER A 39 -13.59 -8.01 12.57
C SER A 39 -13.72 -6.54 12.20
N HIS A 40 -12.70 -5.74 12.45
CA HIS A 40 -12.67 -4.32 12.05
C HIS A 40 -12.57 -4.15 10.51
N VAL A 41 -11.92 -5.09 9.83
CA VAL A 41 -11.78 -5.10 8.37
C VAL A 41 -13.06 -5.57 7.68
N VAL A 42 -13.66 -6.66 8.17
CA VAL A 42 -14.77 -7.34 7.47
C VAL A 42 -16.15 -6.86 7.89
N ASN A 43 -16.28 -6.19 9.03
CA ASN A 43 -17.56 -5.78 9.59
C ASN A 43 -17.66 -4.26 9.77
N ARG A 44 -18.46 -3.59 8.95
CA ARG A 44 -18.63 -2.13 8.97
C ARG A 44 -19.13 -1.53 10.28
N PHE A 45 -19.79 -2.34 11.12
CA PHE A 45 -20.38 -1.87 12.38
C PHE A 45 -19.46 -2.09 13.58
N ARG A 46 -18.38 -2.85 13.44
CA ARG A 46 -17.40 -3.04 14.49
C ARG A 46 -16.31 -2.00 14.36
N ARG A 47 -15.98 -1.37 15.46
CA ARG A 47 -14.93 -0.36 15.54
C ARG A 47 -13.79 -0.86 16.41
N THR A 48 -12.59 -0.67 15.94
CA THR A 48 -11.39 -0.67 16.77
C THR A 48 -10.82 0.72 16.74
N ILE A 49 -10.43 1.25 17.88
CA ILE A 49 -9.95 2.62 18.02
C ILE A 49 -8.62 2.57 18.76
N SER A 50 -7.59 3.20 18.23
CA SER A 50 -6.31 3.39 18.92
C SER A 50 -6.15 4.85 19.33
N ILE A 51 -5.75 5.09 20.58
CA ILE A 51 -5.64 6.42 21.18
C ILE A 51 -4.23 6.61 21.70
N LEU A 52 -3.56 7.68 21.27
CA LEU A 52 -2.33 8.19 21.87
C LEU A 52 -2.61 9.62 22.37
N ALA A 53 -2.31 9.91 23.64
CA ALA A 53 -2.52 11.24 24.22
C ALA A 53 -1.36 11.65 25.11
N GLY A 54 -1.00 12.92 25.06
CA GLY A 54 0.12 13.47 25.81
C GLY A 54 1.40 12.66 25.62
N GLU A 55 2.20 12.57 26.68
CA GLU A 55 3.47 11.82 26.62
C GLU A 55 3.31 10.32 26.96
N ASN A 56 2.34 9.95 27.79
CA ASN A 56 2.29 8.61 28.38
C ASN A 56 0.95 7.87 28.24
N PHE A 57 -0.14 8.56 27.90
CA PHE A 57 -1.43 7.89 27.78
C PHE A 57 -1.54 7.20 26.43
N SER A 58 -1.91 5.93 26.47
CA SER A 58 -2.25 5.15 25.28
C SER A 58 -3.32 4.13 25.62
N ALA A 59 -4.31 3.96 24.75
CA ALA A 59 -5.40 3.00 24.94
C ALA A 59 -5.89 2.44 23.61
N GLN A 60 -6.45 1.24 23.65
CA GLN A 60 -7.12 0.64 22.50
C GLN A 60 -8.53 0.20 22.89
N ILE A 61 -9.50 0.52 22.04
CA ILE A 61 -10.89 0.05 22.15
C ILE A 61 -11.10 -1.03 21.10
N VAL A 62 -11.66 -2.17 21.51
CA VAL A 62 -11.98 -3.29 20.63
C VAL A 62 -13.37 -3.83 20.91
N VAL A 63 -14.03 -4.45 19.94
CA VAL A 63 -15.24 -5.22 20.23
C VAL A 63 -14.88 -6.44 21.09
N ASN A 64 -15.77 -6.82 22.01
CA ASN A 64 -15.50 -7.84 23.04
C ASN A 64 -15.02 -9.21 22.49
N VAL A 65 -15.45 -9.59 21.29
CA VAL A 65 -15.00 -10.86 20.67
C VAL A 65 -13.53 -10.83 20.23
N GLU A 66 -12.91 -9.65 20.11
CA GLU A 66 -11.50 -9.47 19.73
C GLU A 66 -10.58 -9.13 20.93
N GLU A 67 -11.15 -9.08 22.14
CA GLU A 67 -10.39 -8.66 23.33
C GLU A 67 -9.18 -9.55 23.60
N ASN A 68 -9.34 -10.88 23.49
CA ASN A 68 -8.24 -11.81 23.75
C ASN A 68 -7.09 -11.63 22.74
N LEU A 69 -7.42 -11.46 21.45
CA LEU A 69 -6.42 -11.21 20.40
C LEU A 69 -5.70 -9.90 20.65
N ALA A 70 -6.43 -8.84 20.98
CA ALA A 70 -5.82 -7.55 21.27
C ALA A 70 -4.91 -7.62 22.51
N ARG A 71 -5.33 -8.29 23.60
CA ARG A 71 -4.50 -8.45 24.82
C ARG A 71 -3.23 -9.24 24.60
N GLU A 72 -3.24 -10.20 23.68
CA GLU A 72 -2.08 -11.06 23.40
C GLU A 72 -1.07 -10.40 22.45
N PHE A 73 -1.55 -9.71 21.42
CA PHE A 73 -0.69 -9.28 20.30
C PHE A 73 -0.57 -7.75 20.12
N SER A 74 -1.41 -6.94 20.78
CA SER A 74 -1.36 -5.50 20.62
C SER A 74 -0.18 -4.88 21.40
N ARG A 75 0.37 -3.81 20.84
CA ARG A 75 1.34 -2.93 21.54
C ARG A 75 0.73 -2.16 22.71
N PHE A 76 -0.60 -2.10 22.78
CA PHE A 76 -1.32 -1.45 23.88
C PHE A 76 -1.46 -2.38 25.07
N SER A 77 -1.11 -1.92 26.26
CA SER A 77 -1.41 -2.60 27.52
C SER A 77 -2.77 -2.19 28.11
N ASN A 78 -3.25 -0.99 27.78
CA ASN A 78 -4.54 -0.45 28.21
C ASN A 78 -5.60 -0.74 27.15
N ILE A 79 -6.28 -1.89 27.26
CA ILE A 79 -7.26 -2.39 26.31
C ILE A 79 -8.65 -2.41 26.94
N HIS A 80 -9.59 -1.75 26.28
CA HIS A 80 -10.99 -1.66 26.65
C HIS A 80 -11.86 -2.38 25.61
N SER A 81 -12.79 -3.20 26.06
CA SER A 81 -13.73 -3.87 25.16
C SER A 81 -15.15 -3.36 25.35
N TYR A 82 -15.91 -3.37 24.26
CA TYR A 82 -17.32 -3.01 24.26
C TYR A 82 -18.19 -4.13 23.69
N ASN A 83 -19.43 -4.20 24.16
CA ASN A 83 -20.45 -5.09 23.60
C ASN A 83 -21.19 -4.37 22.47
N GLN A 84 -21.01 -4.81 21.23
CA GLN A 84 -21.59 -4.18 20.03
C GLN A 84 -23.12 -4.08 20.01
N PHE A 85 -23.83 -4.82 20.87
CA PHE A 85 -25.30 -4.84 20.92
C PHE A 85 -25.87 -3.86 21.95
N THR A 86 -25.10 -3.45 22.93
CA THR A 86 -25.56 -2.65 24.07
C THR A 86 -24.75 -1.38 24.32
N GLU A 87 -23.56 -1.25 23.72
CA GLU A 87 -22.64 -0.15 23.96
C GLU A 87 -22.18 0.50 22.64
N ASN A 88 -21.85 1.78 22.73
CA ASN A 88 -21.29 2.52 21.59
C ASN A 88 -19.81 2.84 21.85
N PRO A 89 -18.89 2.45 20.98
CA PRO A 89 -17.46 2.70 21.16
C PRO A 89 -17.09 4.21 21.21
N SER A 90 -17.95 5.11 20.70
CA SER A 90 -17.71 6.55 20.80
C SER A 90 -17.95 7.10 22.22
N ASP A 91 -18.83 6.47 23.02
CA ASP A 91 -18.97 6.81 24.44
C ASP A 91 -17.70 6.42 25.20
N LEU A 92 -17.20 5.22 24.94
CA LEU A 92 -15.97 4.75 25.57
C LEU A 92 -14.75 5.56 25.13
N LEU A 93 -14.72 6.01 23.87
CA LEU A 93 -13.71 6.97 23.40
C LEU A 93 -13.77 8.28 24.17
N ALA A 94 -14.99 8.83 24.39
CA ALA A 94 -15.16 10.04 25.17
C ALA A 94 -14.70 9.86 26.62
N ASP A 95 -15.07 8.77 27.27
CA ASP A 95 -14.65 8.45 28.65
C ASP A 95 -13.10 8.40 28.75
N LEU A 96 -12.43 7.74 27.81
CA LEU A 96 -10.97 7.64 27.79
C LEU A 96 -10.27 8.97 27.52
N LEU A 97 -10.86 9.83 26.71
CA LEU A 97 -10.36 11.20 26.51
C LEU A 97 -10.57 12.09 27.75
N GLU A 98 -11.66 11.90 28.49
CA GLU A 98 -11.89 12.55 29.79
C GLU A 98 -10.88 12.08 30.84
N ASP A 99 -10.64 10.76 30.92
CA ASP A 99 -9.63 10.17 31.81
C ASP A 99 -8.20 10.67 31.50
N ALA A 100 -7.93 10.98 30.23
CA ALA A 100 -6.69 11.62 29.78
C ALA A 100 -6.65 13.14 30.03
N CYS A 101 -7.66 13.72 30.69
CA CYS A 101 -7.82 15.16 30.94
C CYS A 101 -7.96 16.01 29.65
N LEU A 102 -8.59 15.47 28.60
CA LEU A 102 -8.72 16.09 27.29
C LEU A 102 -10.15 16.57 26.96
N SER A 103 -10.99 16.82 27.96
CA SER A 103 -12.37 17.35 27.77
C SER A 103 -12.41 18.68 26.99
N SER A 104 -11.28 19.40 26.92
CA SER A 104 -11.09 20.64 26.13
C SER A 104 -9.83 20.58 25.25
N GLY A 105 -9.33 19.38 24.97
CA GLY A 105 -8.12 19.17 24.19
C GLY A 105 -8.33 19.37 22.69
N ARG A 106 -7.22 19.54 21.98
CA ARG A 106 -7.16 19.56 20.52
C ARG A 106 -6.81 18.15 20.02
N ILE A 107 -7.76 17.47 19.41
CA ILE A 107 -7.70 16.05 19.12
C ILE A 107 -7.66 15.83 17.60
N ALA A 108 -6.59 15.17 17.12
CA ALA A 108 -6.51 14.69 15.75
C ALA A 108 -7.23 13.35 15.64
N ILE A 109 -8.20 13.23 14.76
CA ILE A 109 -9.01 12.02 14.55
C ILE A 109 -9.30 11.82 13.06
N GLU A 110 -9.45 10.58 12.61
CA GLU A 110 -9.73 10.27 11.21
C GLU A 110 -11.19 10.58 10.83
N LEU A 111 -11.51 11.86 10.63
CA LEU A 111 -12.86 12.35 10.33
C LEU A 111 -13.43 11.83 9.02
N ASP A 112 -12.60 11.48 8.06
CA ASP A 112 -13.01 10.89 6.78
C ASP A 112 -13.42 9.41 6.89
N PHE A 113 -13.13 8.78 8.02
CA PHE A 113 -13.55 7.41 8.31
C PHE A 113 -14.58 7.32 9.44
N MET A 114 -14.72 8.36 10.24
CA MET A 114 -15.66 8.39 11.35
C MET A 114 -17.10 8.50 10.86
N PRO A 115 -18.02 7.60 11.25
CA PRO A 115 -19.42 7.76 10.92
C PRO A 115 -19.99 9.05 11.52
N ALA A 116 -20.84 9.74 10.75
CA ALA A 116 -21.40 11.03 11.19
C ALA A 116 -22.13 10.95 12.54
N MET A 117 -22.87 9.86 12.81
CA MET A 117 -23.57 9.69 14.09
C MET A 117 -22.59 9.46 15.26
N ASP A 118 -21.46 8.81 15.03
CA ASP A 118 -20.42 8.62 16.04
C ASP A 118 -19.75 9.96 16.36
N TYR A 119 -19.52 10.79 15.33
CA TYR A 119 -18.99 12.15 15.49
C TYR A 119 -19.94 13.06 16.27
N VAL A 120 -21.25 13.10 15.91
CA VAL A 120 -22.25 13.87 16.63
C VAL A 120 -22.27 13.49 18.12
N ARG A 121 -22.26 12.19 18.40
CA ARG A 121 -22.23 11.69 19.78
C ARG A 121 -20.97 12.12 20.54
N LEU A 122 -19.82 12.09 19.88
CA LEU A 122 -18.55 12.50 20.49
C LEU A 122 -18.52 13.99 20.83
N ILE A 123 -18.99 14.87 19.94
CA ILE A 123 -19.03 16.31 20.21
C ILE A 123 -20.08 16.70 21.26
N GLU A 124 -21.18 15.94 21.38
CA GLU A 124 -22.16 16.12 22.45
C GLU A 124 -21.56 15.75 23.84
N ARG A 125 -20.72 14.69 23.88
CA ARG A 125 -20.03 14.28 25.11
C ARG A 125 -18.88 15.21 25.49
N LEU A 126 -18.15 15.74 24.52
CA LEU A 126 -16.96 16.58 24.71
C LEU A 126 -17.13 17.95 24.03
N PRO A 127 -18.08 18.79 24.48
CA PRO A 127 -18.43 20.04 23.77
C PRO A 127 -17.35 21.13 23.83
N GLN A 128 -16.32 20.97 24.64
CA GLN A 128 -15.21 21.91 24.74
C GLN A 128 -13.95 21.43 23.97
N ALA A 129 -13.92 20.17 23.54
CA ALA A 129 -12.82 19.64 22.75
C ALA A 129 -12.94 20.09 21.29
N THR A 130 -11.81 20.19 20.61
CA THR A 130 -11.76 20.41 19.16
C THR A 130 -11.27 19.15 18.45
N PHE A 131 -11.99 18.78 17.39
CA PHE A 131 -11.66 17.59 16.61
C PHE A 131 -11.23 18.02 15.20
N GLU A 132 -10.01 17.64 14.81
CA GLU A 132 -9.44 17.95 13.51
C GLU A 132 -8.98 16.69 12.80
N HIS A 133 -8.78 16.77 11.50
CA HIS A 133 -8.47 15.60 10.70
C HIS A 133 -7.03 15.10 10.90
N ALA A 134 -6.86 13.80 11.19
CA ALA A 134 -5.57 13.18 11.50
C ALA A 134 -4.74 12.72 10.27
N ARG A 135 -5.29 12.82 9.05
CA ARG A 135 -4.69 12.23 7.83
C ARG A 135 -3.22 12.61 7.65
N ASP A 136 -2.89 13.90 7.78
CA ASP A 136 -1.54 14.38 7.53
C ASP A 136 -0.52 13.83 8.53
N ILE A 137 -0.93 13.56 9.78
CA ILE A 137 -0.06 12.95 10.79
C ILE A 137 0.35 11.54 10.33
N TYR A 138 -0.63 10.72 10.01
CA TYR A 138 -0.37 9.35 9.56
C TYR A 138 0.40 9.30 8.24
N PHE A 139 0.08 10.15 7.29
CA PHE A 139 0.80 10.24 6.02
C PHE A 139 2.27 10.57 6.22
N HIS A 140 2.59 11.61 6.99
CA HIS A 140 3.97 12.00 7.24
C HIS A 140 4.75 10.91 7.99
N VAL A 141 4.13 10.29 9.01
CA VAL A 141 4.81 9.28 9.81
C VAL A 141 5.03 7.98 9.03
N ARG A 142 4.02 7.49 8.29
CA ARG A 142 4.09 6.25 7.52
C ARG A 142 4.94 6.37 6.25
N MET A 143 5.09 7.59 5.71
CA MET A 143 5.91 7.83 4.52
C MET A 143 7.35 7.39 4.74
N THR A 144 7.92 7.64 5.92
CA THR A 144 9.29 7.22 6.29
C THR A 144 9.23 5.95 7.14
N LYS A 145 9.73 4.85 6.62
CA LYS A 145 9.69 3.53 7.26
C LYS A 145 10.74 3.39 8.36
N THR A 146 10.45 2.57 9.37
CA THR A 146 11.45 2.04 10.29
C THR A 146 12.24 0.93 9.61
N ASP A 147 13.35 0.49 10.21
CA ASP A 147 14.12 -0.63 9.66
C ASP A 147 13.30 -1.93 9.67
N GLU A 148 12.49 -2.16 10.71
CA GLU A 148 11.57 -3.31 10.77
C GLU A 148 10.54 -3.28 9.63
N GLU A 149 9.97 -2.11 9.32
CA GLU A 149 9.05 -1.95 8.20
C GLU A 149 9.73 -2.25 6.85
N ILE A 150 10.97 -1.83 6.69
CA ILE A 150 11.78 -2.12 5.48
C ILE A 150 12.04 -3.62 5.33
N GLU A 151 12.39 -4.31 6.43
CA GLU A 151 12.59 -5.78 6.42
C GLU A 151 11.32 -6.49 5.94
N ARG A 152 10.16 -6.20 6.52
CA ARG A 152 8.87 -6.77 6.13
C ARG A 152 8.51 -6.52 4.67
N LEU A 153 8.73 -5.29 4.19
CA LEU A 153 8.52 -4.93 2.78
C LEU A 153 9.46 -5.70 1.84
N THR A 154 10.70 -5.90 2.28
CA THR A 154 11.68 -6.66 1.51
C THR A 154 11.30 -8.14 1.42
N GLU A 155 10.88 -8.73 2.53
CA GLU A 155 10.43 -10.14 2.58
C GLU A 155 9.25 -10.37 1.63
N VAL A 156 8.19 -9.57 1.74
CA VAL A 156 7.01 -9.75 0.88
C VAL A 156 7.28 -9.38 -0.58
N GLY A 157 8.14 -8.39 -0.85
CA GLY A 157 8.54 -8.00 -2.21
C GLY A 157 9.32 -9.13 -2.92
N VAL A 158 10.34 -9.66 -2.27
CA VAL A 158 11.13 -10.78 -2.80
C VAL A 158 10.29 -12.04 -2.99
N MET A 159 9.42 -12.36 -2.02
CA MET A 159 8.45 -13.46 -2.13
C MET A 159 7.59 -13.32 -3.38
N THR A 160 7.04 -12.14 -3.60
CA THR A 160 6.15 -11.84 -4.73
C THR A 160 6.87 -11.94 -6.07
N GLU A 161 8.06 -11.35 -6.18
CA GLU A 161 8.85 -11.41 -7.41
C GLU A 161 9.24 -12.87 -7.76
N LYS A 162 9.64 -13.66 -6.76
CA LYS A 162 9.96 -15.09 -6.93
C LYS A 162 8.75 -15.88 -7.44
N VAL A 163 7.57 -15.63 -6.86
CA VAL A 163 6.33 -16.30 -7.32
C VAL A 163 6.03 -15.92 -8.77
N ILE A 164 6.12 -14.65 -9.14
CA ILE A 164 5.88 -14.22 -10.52
C ILE A 164 6.86 -14.91 -11.48
N ALA A 165 8.15 -15.00 -11.14
CA ALA A 165 9.15 -15.69 -11.96
C ALA A 165 8.77 -17.16 -12.18
N GLU A 166 8.45 -17.90 -11.11
CA GLU A 166 8.03 -19.30 -11.19
C GLU A 166 6.69 -19.50 -11.96
N ILE A 167 5.80 -18.51 -11.91
CA ILE A 167 4.54 -18.57 -12.67
C ILE A 167 4.80 -18.37 -14.16
N VAL A 168 5.61 -17.38 -14.53
CA VAL A 168 5.92 -17.06 -15.93
C VAL A 168 6.61 -18.25 -16.61
N ASP A 169 7.60 -18.88 -15.94
CA ASP A 169 8.29 -20.06 -16.46
C ASP A 169 7.38 -21.28 -16.65
N GLY A 170 6.28 -21.33 -15.91
CA GLY A 170 5.36 -22.47 -15.91
C GLY A 170 4.02 -22.21 -16.60
N ILE A 171 3.86 -21.15 -17.37
CA ILE A 171 2.62 -20.92 -18.16
C ILE A 171 2.62 -21.81 -19.39
N HIS A 172 1.51 -22.50 -19.58
CA HIS A 172 1.30 -23.39 -20.71
C HIS A 172 0.15 -22.92 -21.60
N PRO A 173 0.26 -23.12 -22.92
CA PRO A 173 -0.83 -22.89 -23.85
C PRO A 173 -2.10 -23.66 -23.46
N GLY A 174 -3.24 -22.97 -23.52
CA GLY A 174 -4.52 -23.57 -23.16
C GLY A 174 -4.94 -23.40 -21.72
N GLU A 175 -4.06 -22.88 -20.84
CA GLU A 175 -4.46 -22.44 -19.50
C GLU A 175 -5.36 -21.21 -19.58
N THR A 176 -6.28 -21.07 -18.63
CA THR A 176 -7.08 -19.86 -18.43
C THR A 176 -6.39 -18.86 -17.53
N GLU A 177 -6.76 -17.57 -17.63
CA GLU A 177 -6.30 -16.54 -16.70
C GLU A 177 -6.58 -16.92 -15.24
N LYS A 178 -7.73 -17.57 -14.95
CA LYS A 178 -8.09 -18.05 -13.60
C LYS A 178 -7.18 -19.17 -13.09
N GLU A 179 -6.75 -20.09 -13.94
CA GLU A 179 -5.83 -21.15 -13.55
C GLU A 179 -4.46 -20.57 -13.19
N VAL A 180 -3.97 -19.59 -13.97
CA VAL A 180 -2.75 -18.83 -13.61
C VAL A 180 -2.94 -18.10 -12.28
N GLY A 181 -4.06 -17.41 -12.09
CA GLY A 181 -4.37 -16.73 -10.82
C GLY A 181 -4.44 -17.68 -9.62
N ALA A 182 -5.04 -18.86 -9.79
CA ALA A 182 -5.10 -19.87 -8.73
C ALA A 182 -3.70 -20.38 -8.34
N ARG A 183 -2.80 -20.55 -9.31
CA ARG A 183 -1.40 -20.94 -9.07
C ARG A 183 -0.62 -19.84 -8.35
N ILE A 184 -0.87 -18.55 -8.69
CA ILE A 184 -0.29 -17.42 -7.95
C ILE A 184 -0.72 -17.48 -6.49
N ALA A 185 -2.03 -17.65 -6.23
CA ALA A 185 -2.56 -17.71 -4.87
C ALA A 185 -1.97 -18.88 -4.07
N ASP A 186 -1.95 -20.10 -4.63
CA ASP A 186 -1.38 -21.27 -3.97
C ASP A 186 0.09 -21.08 -3.61
N LYS A 187 0.89 -20.54 -4.56
CA LYS A 187 2.34 -20.33 -4.33
C LYS A 187 2.59 -19.24 -3.27
N MET A 188 1.90 -18.11 -3.32
CA MET A 188 2.04 -17.02 -2.34
C MET A 188 1.73 -17.52 -0.93
N LEU A 189 0.57 -18.16 -0.74
CA LEU A 189 0.18 -18.70 0.57
C LEU A 189 1.14 -19.77 1.08
N ARG A 190 1.66 -20.66 0.23
CA ARG A 190 2.66 -21.66 0.62
C ARG A 190 4.02 -21.06 0.97
N GLN A 191 4.36 -19.89 0.46
CA GLN A 191 5.58 -19.18 0.84
C GLN A 191 5.41 -18.31 2.08
N GLY A 192 4.20 -18.23 2.66
CA GLY A 192 3.93 -17.58 3.94
C GLY A 192 3.19 -16.26 3.83
N ALA A 193 2.68 -15.88 2.65
CA ALA A 193 1.81 -14.71 2.55
C ALA A 193 0.52 -14.93 3.37
N ASP A 194 0.08 -13.90 4.09
CA ASP A 194 -1.18 -13.91 4.83
C ASP A 194 -2.37 -13.80 3.88
N HIS A 195 -2.24 -12.93 2.88
CA HIS A 195 -3.22 -12.72 1.82
C HIS A 195 -2.52 -12.41 0.50
N VAL A 196 -3.26 -12.60 -0.59
CA VAL A 196 -2.81 -12.20 -1.94
C VAL A 196 -3.98 -11.71 -2.77
N ARG A 197 -3.77 -10.62 -3.48
CA ARG A 197 -4.60 -10.17 -4.59
C ARG A 197 -3.77 -10.23 -5.87
N TYR A 198 -4.39 -10.49 -7.00
CA TYR A 198 -3.68 -10.55 -8.27
C TYR A 198 -4.59 -10.12 -9.42
N HIS A 199 -3.97 -9.57 -10.44
CA HIS A 199 -4.58 -9.27 -11.72
C HIS A 199 -3.85 -10.06 -12.81
N VAL A 200 -4.62 -10.77 -13.64
CA VAL A 200 -4.10 -11.52 -14.78
C VAL A 200 -4.97 -11.19 -15.97
N GLY A 201 -4.39 -10.55 -16.97
CA GLY A 201 -5.07 -10.17 -18.19
C GLY A 201 -4.27 -10.56 -19.42
N SER A 202 -4.92 -11.26 -20.37
CA SER A 202 -4.30 -11.74 -21.59
C SER A 202 -4.94 -11.18 -22.86
N GLY A 203 -4.16 -10.99 -23.92
CA GLY A 203 -4.62 -10.43 -25.19
C GLY A 203 -5.23 -9.06 -25.02
N VAL A 204 -6.45 -8.84 -25.53
CA VAL A 204 -7.15 -7.56 -25.42
C VAL A 204 -7.45 -7.16 -23.97
N ARG A 205 -7.56 -8.14 -23.07
CA ARG A 205 -7.82 -7.92 -21.65
C ARG A 205 -6.60 -7.37 -20.90
N SER A 206 -5.39 -7.57 -21.42
CA SER A 206 -4.18 -6.95 -20.85
C SER A 206 -4.25 -5.42 -20.85
N GLY A 207 -5.06 -4.83 -21.72
CA GLY A 207 -5.33 -3.39 -21.79
C GLY A 207 -6.32 -2.86 -20.74
N ILE A 208 -6.80 -3.71 -19.81
CA ILE A 208 -7.67 -3.32 -18.67
C ILE A 208 -6.77 -3.18 -17.43
N THR A 209 -6.75 -2.00 -16.81
CA THR A 209 -5.80 -1.70 -15.71
C THR A 209 -5.91 -2.71 -14.55
N ASN A 210 -7.05 -2.81 -13.90
CA ASN A 210 -7.29 -3.79 -12.82
C ASN A 210 -8.07 -4.97 -13.39
N CYS A 211 -7.38 -5.85 -14.11
CA CYS A 211 -7.99 -6.95 -14.85
C CYS A 211 -8.07 -8.19 -13.97
N ASP A 212 -9.20 -8.42 -13.32
CA ASP A 212 -9.44 -9.68 -12.63
C ASP A 212 -9.45 -10.85 -13.63
N PRO A 213 -8.84 -12.00 -13.31
CA PRO A 213 -8.74 -13.14 -14.21
C PRO A 213 -10.10 -13.76 -14.53
N THR A 214 -10.25 -14.23 -15.76
CA THR A 214 -11.46 -14.89 -16.26
C THR A 214 -11.18 -16.28 -16.82
N ASP A 215 -12.22 -16.93 -17.37
CA ASP A 215 -12.08 -18.21 -18.07
C ASP A 215 -11.52 -18.04 -19.51
N LYS A 216 -11.00 -16.82 -19.85
CA LYS A 216 -10.30 -16.65 -21.13
C LYS A 216 -9.08 -17.54 -21.18
N ILE A 217 -8.98 -18.33 -22.25
CA ILE A 217 -7.82 -19.15 -22.57
C ILE A 217 -6.70 -18.24 -23.07
N ILE A 218 -5.49 -18.45 -22.54
CA ILE A 218 -4.26 -17.77 -22.96
C ILE A 218 -3.83 -18.37 -24.29
N GLU A 219 -3.69 -17.50 -25.29
CA GLU A 219 -3.46 -17.90 -26.68
C GLU A 219 -2.10 -17.38 -27.18
N LYS A 220 -1.60 -17.98 -28.24
CA LYS A 220 -0.39 -17.52 -28.92
C LYS A 220 -0.54 -16.08 -29.39
N ASN A 221 0.51 -15.28 -29.20
CA ASN A 221 0.63 -13.85 -29.46
C ASN A 221 -0.12 -12.95 -28.46
N ASP A 222 -0.75 -13.51 -27.43
CA ASP A 222 -1.30 -12.68 -26.35
C ASP A 222 -0.17 -11.93 -25.62
N VAL A 223 -0.41 -10.66 -25.36
CA VAL A 223 0.30 -9.95 -24.29
C VAL A 223 -0.34 -10.40 -22.99
N LEU A 224 0.45 -10.89 -22.08
CA LEU A 224 0.04 -11.35 -20.76
C LEU A 224 0.61 -10.41 -19.71
N ARG A 225 -0.27 -9.79 -18.93
CA ARG A 225 0.09 -8.96 -17.80
C ARG A 225 -0.29 -9.67 -16.50
N ILE A 226 0.69 -9.77 -15.60
CA ILE A 226 0.55 -10.38 -14.28
C ILE A 226 0.96 -9.35 -13.26
N GLU A 227 0.04 -8.98 -12.38
CA GLU A 227 0.25 -8.10 -11.24
C GLU A 227 -0.09 -8.85 -9.97
N VAL A 228 0.80 -8.85 -9.00
CA VAL A 228 0.62 -9.58 -7.74
C VAL A 228 0.85 -8.64 -6.56
N LEU A 229 -0.13 -8.62 -5.69
CA LEU A 229 -0.19 -7.81 -4.48
C LEU A 229 -0.19 -8.78 -3.29
N GLY A 230 0.99 -9.05 -2.74
CA GLY A 230 1.16 -9.91 -1.56
C GLY A 230 0.94 -9.12 -0.27
N ASP A 231 0.45 -9.79 0.76
CA ASP A 231 0.34 -9.29 2.13
C ASP A 231 1.05 -10.27 3.05
N HIS A 232 2.03 -9.80 3.80
CA HIS A 232 2.77 -10.60 4.77
C HIS A 232 3.14 -9.75 5.98
N ASN A 233 2.82 -10.23 7.18
CA ASN A 233 3.05 -9.50 8.42
C ASN A 233 2.49 -8.06 8.38
N ASN A 234 1.30 -7.89 7.80
CA ASN A 234 0.58 -6.63 7.55
C ASN A 234 1.26 -5.67 6.54
N TYR A 235 2.38 -6.03 5.91
CA TYR A 235 3.03 -5.20 4.88
C TYR A 235 2.78 -5.76 3.49
N ARG A 236 2.71 -4.87 2.51
CA ARG A 236 2.23 -5.21 1.17
C ARG A 236 3.30 -5.01 0.11
N SER A 237 3.29 -5.92 -0.87
CA SER A 237 4.03 -5.78 -2.11
C SER A 237 3.09 -5.43 -3.26
N ASN A 238 3.65 -4.78 -4.28
CA ASN A 238 3.02 -4.64 -5.58
C ASN A 238 4.08 -4.80 -6.66
N VAL A 239 3.95 -5.85 -7.47
CA VAL A 239 4.91 -6.20 -8.51
C VAL A 239 4.17 -6.61 -9.76
N THR A 240 4.53 -6.00 -10.89
CA THR A 240 3.91 -6.32 -12.18
C THR A 240 4.95 -6.69 -13.22
N ARG A 241 4.62 -7.73 -14.00
CA ARG A 241 5.40 -8.14 -15.19
C ARG A 241 4.48 -8.31 -16.38
N THR A 242 5.05 -7.99 -17.55
CA THR A 242 4.42 -8.24 -18.85
C THR A 242 5.23 -9.26 -19.62
N ALA A 243 4.53 -10.23 -20.18
CA ALA A 243 5.10 -11.25 -21.07
C ALA A 243 4.33 -11.30 -22.40
N VAL A 244 4.88 -11.95 -23.41
CA VAL A 244 4.21 -12.30 -24.65
C VAL A 244 4.25 -13.79 -24.86
N VAL A 245 3.12 -14.39 -25.22
CA VAL A 245 3.02 -15.81 -25.53
C VAL A 245 3.52 -16.06 -26.95
N GLY A 246 4.72 -16.63 -27.06
CA GLY A 246 5.49 -16.71 -28.29
C GLY A 246 6.39 -15.48 -28.51
N LYS A 247 6.70 -15.19 -29.76
CA LYS A 247 7.62 -14.09 -30.11
C LYS A 247 6.88 -12.74 -30.20
N PRO A 248 7.36 -11.71 -29.46
CA PRO A 248 6.77 -10.39 -29.55
C PRO A 248 6.97 -9.75 -30.92
N THR A 249 5.94 -9.03 -31.36
CA THR A 249 6.00 -8.19 -32.57
C THR A 249 6.92 -7.00 -32.37
N GLN A 250 7.32 -6.35 -33.48
CA GLN A 250 8.12 -5.13 -33.39
C GLN A 250 7.40 -4.01 -32.63
N GLU A 251 6.08 -3.82 -32.86
CA GLU A 251 5.27 -2.85 -32.12
C GLU A 251 5.30 -3.09 -30.60
N GLN A 252 5.20 -4.35 -30.17
CA GLN A 252 5.27 -4.71 -28.74
C GLN A 252 6.64 -4.42 -28.14
N LYS A 253 7.71 -4.71 -28.88
CA LYS A 253 9.10 -4.40 -28.45
C LYS A 253 9.33 -2.90 -28.36
N ASP A 254 8.86 -2.13 -29.34
CA ASP A 254 9.04 -0.68 -29.38
C ASP A 254 8.32 -0.01 -28.19
N ILE A 255 7.06 -0.42 -27.88
CA ILE A 255 6.33 0.07 -26.70
C ILE A 255 7.08 -0.26 -25.42
N TRP A 256 7.50 -1.53 -25.26
CA TRP A 256 8.22 -1.98 -24.07
C TRP A 256 9.52 -1.19 -23.86
N ALA A 257 10.30 -1.01 -24.93
CA ALA A 257 11.55 -0.26 -24.86
C ALA A 257 11.35 1.18 -24.38
N VAL A 258 10.26 1.85 -24.76
CA VAL A 258 9.94 3.20 -24.26
C VAL A 258 9.65 3.19 -22.76
N LEU A 259 8.89 2.20 -22.25
CA LEU A 259 8.57 2.11 -20.83
C LEU A 259 9.81 1.83 -19.99
N ILE A 260 10.68 0.93 -20.45
CA ILE A 260 11.93 0.59 -19.76
C ILE A 260 12.92 1.75 -19.79
N GLU A 261 13.05 2.46 -20.93
CA GLU A 261 13.87 3.67 -21.01
C GLU A 261 13.36 4.78 -20.07
N ALA A 262 12.05 4.96 -19.98
CA ALA A 262 11.44 5.94 -19.09
C ALA A 262 11.74 5.57 -17.60
N LYS A 263 11.61 4.30 -17.22
CA LYS A 263 11.98 3.81 -15.90
C LYS A 263 13.46 4.03 -15.60
N SER A 264 14.35 3.66 -16.53
CA SER A 264 15.79 3.81 -16.38
C SER A 264 16.21 5.29 -16.20
N LYS A 265 15.59 6.22 -16.94
CA LYS A 265 15.82 7.66 -16.74
C LYS A 265 15.41 8.13 -15.37
N CYS A 266 14.28 7.66 -14.86
CA CYS A 266 13.86 7.98 -13.50
C CYS A 266 14.84 7.42 -12.46
N GLU A 267 15.29 6.17 -12.61
CA GLU A 267 16.30 5.56 -11.73
C GLU A 267 17.62 6.37 -11.75
N SER A 268 18.04 6.88 -12.90
CA SER A 268 19.31 7.62 -13.04
C SER A 268 19.37 8.92 -12.21
N ILE A 269 18.23 9.47 -11.83
CA ILE A 269 18.10 10.68 -11.01
C ILE A 269 17.57 10.41 -9.60
N LEU A 270 17.18 9.16 -9.31
CA LEU A 270 16.55 8.78 -8.05
C LEU A 270 17.56 8.81 -6.89
N LYS A 271 17.36 9.72 -5.95
CA LYS A 271 18.21 9.92 -4.77
C LYS A 271 17.49 10.73 -3.71
N PRO A 272 17.95 10.72 -2.45
CA PRO A 272 17.39 11.62 -1.44
C PRO A 272 17.48 13.09 -1.88
N GLY A 273 16.42 13.84 -1.62
CA GLY A 273 16.28 15.24 -1.99
C GLY A 273 15.68 15.50 -3.38
N ILE A 274 15.52 14.48 -4.24
CA ILE A 274 14.81 14.63 -5.51
C ILE A 274 13.36 15.07 -5.24
N GLN A 275 12.91 16.12 -5.94
CA GLN A 275 11.53 16.56 -5.85
C GLN A 275 10.63 15.59 -6.61
N VAL A 276 9.52 15.20 -5.98
CA VAL A 276 8.54 14.28 -6.58
C VAL A 276 8.06 14.76 -7.96
N PRO A 277 7.73 16.06 -8.18
CA PRO A 277 7.36 16.54 -9.51
C PRO A 277 8.45 16.38 -10.56
N ASP A 278 9.73 16.52 -10.19
CA ASP A 278 10.84 16.40 -11.14
C ASP A 278 11.01 14.96 -11.62
N LEU A 279 10.84 14.00 -10.69
CA LEU A 279 10.85 12.58 -11.03
C LEU A 279 9.69 12.22 -11.97
N TYR A 280 8.47 12.67 -11.66
CA TYR A 280 7.31 12.47 -12.52
C TYR A 280 7.47 13.12 -13.90
N GLN A 281 7.99 14.36 -13.96
CA GLN A 281 8.20 15.05 -15.23
C GLN A 281 9.26 14.36 -16.10
N THR A 282 10.28 13.75 -15.48
CA THR A 282 11.27 12.93 -16.18
C THR A 282 10.62 11.73 -16.84
N TYR A 283 9.73 11.04 -16.15
CA TYR A 283 8.92 9.94 -16.69
C TYR A 283 8.08 10.38 -17.88
N VAL A 284 7.29 11.45 -17.72
CA VAL A 284 6.40 11.96 -18.78
C VAL A 284 7.20 12.36 -20.02
N ASN A 285 8.32 13.07 -19.83
CA ASN A 285 9.17 13.51 -20.96
C ASN A 285 9.80 12.31 -21.69
N ALA A 286 10.23 11.29 -20.97
CA ALA A 286 10.79 10.08 -21.56
C ALA A 286 9.74 9.32 -22.40
N CYS A 287 8.54 9.11 -21.86
CA CYS A 287 7.44 8.48 -22.59
C CYS A 287 7.09 9.26 -23.87
N ARG A 288 6.91 10.58 -23.77
CA ARG A 288 6.57 11.44 -24.90
C ARG A 288 7.66 11.45 -25.97
N SER A 289 8.94 11.45 -25.59
CA SER A 289 10.07 11.35 -26.52
C SER A 289 10.06 10.03 -27.30
N GLY A 290 9.53 8.95 -26.70
CA GLY A 290 9.30 7.67 -27.36
C GLY A 290 7.95 7.54 -28.08
N GLY A 291 7.15 8.63 -28.16
CA GLY A 291 5.87 8.64 -28.87
C GLY A 291 4.69 8.08 -28.06
N ILE A 292 4.85 7.92 -26.73
CA ILE A 292 3.83 7.40 -25.84
C ILE A 292 3.35 8.50 -24.88
N GLU A 293 2.04 8.71 -24.77
CA GLU A 293 1.46 9.51 -23.71
C GLU A 293 1.16 8.60 -22.51
N PRO A 294 1.65 8.89 -21.29
CA PRO A 294 1.39 8.08 -20.11
C PRO A 294 -0.10 7.87 -19.84
N THR A 295 -0.51 6.64 -19.57
CA THR A 295 -1.91 6.31 -19.28
C THR A 295 -2.37 6.91 -17.95
N LEU A 296 -1.53 6.84 -16.92
CA LEU A 296 -1.82 7.38 -15.58
C LEU A 296 -1.13 8.73 -15.35
N LYS A 297 -1.70 9.54 -14.46
CA LYS A 297 -1.13 10.84 -14.04
C LYS A 297 -0.24 10.71 -12.80
N PHE A 298 0.41 9.58 -12.65
CA PHE A 298 1.44 9.33 -11.66
C PHE A 298 2.40 8.24 -12.19
N LEU A 299 3.61 8.21 -11.67
CA LEU A 299 4.60 7.19 -12.01
C LEU A 299 4.58 6.02 -11.04
N GLY A 300 4.10 6.23 -9.84
CA GLY A 300 4.08 5.24 -8.77
C GLY A 300 3.57 5.84 -7.47
N HIS A 301 3.52 5.05 -6.45
CA HIS A 301 2.96 5.39 -5.15
C HIS A 301 3.80 4.81 -4.01
N GLY A 302 3.68 5.40 -2.83
CA GLY A 302 4.21 4.81 -1.61
C GLY A 302 3.58 3.45 -1.35
N ILE A 303 4.36 2.59 -0.74
CA ILE A 303 3.93 1.24 -0.37
C ILE A 303 4.42 0.92 1.04
N GLY A 304 3.60 0.21 1.78
CA GLY A 304 3.87 -0.12 3.18
C GLY A 304 2.78 -1.00 3.75
N LEU A 305 2.12 -0.49 4.76
CA LEU A 305 0.95 -1.13 5.36
C LEU A 305 -0.26 -1.13 4.41
N THR A 306 -0.33 -0.15 3.52
CA THR A 306 -1.29 -0.10 2.42
C THR A 306 -0.58 -0.21 1.09
N ILE A 307 -1.27 -0.72 0.07
CA ILE A 307 -0.73 -0.80 -1.29
C ILE A 307 -0.46 0.62 -1.81
N HIS A 308 -1.42 1.52 -1.60
CA HIS A 308 -1.30 2.92 -1.98
C HIS A 308 -1.23 3.81 -0.75
N GLU A 309 -0.09 4.46 -0.53
CA GLU A 309 0.12 5.51 0.48
C GLU A 309 1.06 6.59 -0.05
N GLU A 310 1.36 7.62 0.73
CA GLU A 310 2.40 8.58 0.37
C GLU A 310 3.82 7.93 0.48
N PRO A 311 4.72 8.31 -0.42
CA PRO A 311 4.70 9.38 -1.43
C PRO A 311 4.05 8.97 -2.76
N TYR A 312 3.06 9.71 -3.26
CA TYR A 312 2.63 9.56 -4.65
C TYR A 312 3.57 10.32 -5.59
N ILE A 313 4.08 9.64 -6.63
CA ILE A 313 5.00 10.23 -7.60
C ILE A 313 4.19 10.90 -8.73
N THR A 314 3.87 12.17 -8.52
CA THR A 314 3.00 12.99 -9.39
C THR A 314 3.42 14.46 -9.38
N ASP A 315 2.90 15.28 -10.29
CA ASP A 315 3.14 16.72 -10.34
C ASP A 315 2.42 17.54 -9.26
N THR A 316 1.44 16.93 -8.58
CA THR A 316 0.63 17.61 -7.55
C THR A 316 1.25 17.52 -6.14
N ARG A 317 2.21 16.63 -5.91
CA ARG A 317 2.91 16.44 -4.63
C ARG A 317 4.24 17.18 -4.63
N LYS A 318 4.36 18.21 -3.76
CA LYS A 318 5.51 19.14 -3.74
C LYS A 318 6.38 18.94 -2.50
N TYR A 319 7.01 17.78 -2.41
CA TYR A 319 8.00 17.47 -1.38
C TYR A 319 9.14 16.61 -1.95
N PRO A 320 10.32 16.62 -1.31
CA PRO A 320 11.41 15.74 -1.70
C PRO A 320 11.22 14.32 -1.18
N LEU A 321 11.75 13.34 -1.92
CA LEU A 321 11.95 11.99 -1.39
C LEU A 321 13.09 12.01 -0.37
N GLY A 322 12.91 11.33 0.76
CA GLY A 322 13.89 11.21 1.84
C GLY A 322 14.29 9.77 2.12
N PRO A 323 15.37 9.55 2.89
CA PRO A 323 15.78 8.21 3.32
C PRO A 323 14.65 7.43 3.97
N ASN A 324 14.63 6.12 3.75
CA ASN A 324 13.61 5.19 4.23
C ASN A 324 12.17 5.43 3.71
N MET A 325 11.99 6.32 2.74
CA MET A 325 10.77 6.32 1.96
C MET A 325 10.77 5.16 0.99
N THR A 326 9.63 4.47 0.87
CA THR A 326 9.42 3.38 -0.09
C THR A 326 8.32 3.75 -1.06
N HIS A 327 8.51 3.40 -2.32
CA HIS A 327 7.52 3.66 -3.37
C HIS A 327 7.64 2.62 -4.49
N THR A 328 6.61 2.50 -5.30
CA THR A 328 6.68 1.79 -6.58
C THR A 328 7.14 2.73 -7.69
N MET A 329 7.69 2.17 -8.76
CA MET A 329 7.69 2.78 -10.09
C MET A 329 7.02 1.81 -11.05
N GLU A 330 5.93 2.29 -11.67
CA GLU A 330 5.00 1.48 -12.45
C GLU A 330 4.71 2.06 -13.84
N PRO A 331 5.70 2.23 -14.72
CA PRO A 331 5.41 2.62 -16.09
C PRO A 331 4.42 1.67 -16.74
N LEU A 332 3.32 2.22 -17.24
CA LEU A 332 2.32 1.43 -17.93
C LEU A 332 1.77 2.17 -19.16
N PHE A 333 1.38 1.39 -20.15
CA PHE A 333 0.71 1.89 -21.35
C PHE A 333 -0.40 0.95 -21.78
N MET A 334 -1.64 1.44 -21.70
CA MET A 334 -2.84 0.68 -22.03
C MET A 334 -3.43 1.17 -23.36
N ILE A 335 -3.65 0.24 -24.28
CA ILE A 335 -4.35 0.49 -25.56
C ILE A 335 -5.70 -0.23 -25.46
N PRO A 336 -6.79 0.49 -25.11
CA PRO A 336 -8.10 -0.10 -24.90
C PRO A 336 -8.55 -0.94 -26.12
N GLY A 337 -9.01 -2.16 -25.85
CA GLY A 337 -9.45 -3.08 -26.90
C GLY A 337 -8.34 -3.71 -27.74
N LYS A 338 -7.05 -3.49 -27.40
CA LYS A 338 -5.92 -4.06 -28.11
C LYS A 338 -4.97 -4.81 -27.19
N MET A 339 -4.24 -4.12 -26.31
CA MET A 339 -3.24 -4.70 -25.42
C MET A 339 -2.79 -3.69 -24.35
N GLY A 340 -2.11 -4.17 -23.32
CA GLY A 340 -1.51 -3.31 -22.29
C GLY A 340 -0.19 -3.84 -21.79
N PHE A 341 0.71 -2.92 -21.46
CA PHE A 341 2.03 -3.18 -20.91
C PHE A 341 2.16 -2.50 -19.57
N HIS A 342 2.76 -3.18 -18.61
CA HIS A 342 2.98 -2.68 -17.26
C HIS A 342 4.22 -3.34 -16.68
N VAL A 343 5.10 -2.53 -16.14
CA VAL A 343 6.26 -2.98 -15.36
C VAL A 343 6.26 -2.23 -14.05
N GLU A 344 6.31 -2.95 -12.95
CA GLU A 344 6.26 -2.34 -11.62
C GLU A 344 7.25 -3.01 -10.69
N ASP A 345 8.05 -2.19 -10.02
CA ASP A 345 8.99 -2.59 -9.00
C ASP A 345 8.91 -1.67 -7.78
N MET A 346 9.29 -2.23 -6.64
CA MET A 346 9.35 -1.55 -5.34
C MET A 346 10.76 -1.02 -5.08
N TYR A 347 10.84 0.19 -4.51
CA TYR A 347 12.07 0.91 -4.24
C TYR A 347 12.12 1.43 -2.80
N ARG A 348 13.33 1.50 -2.24
CA ARG A 348 13.65 2.23 -1.02
C ARG A 348 14.63 3.35 -1.34
N ILE A 349 14.38 4.56 -0.86
CA ILE A 349 15.38 5.63 -0.85
C ILE A 349 16.37 5.37 0.28
N THR A 350 17.66 5.37 -0.05
CA THR A 350 18.77 5.23 0.92
C THR A 350 19.37 6.59 1.26
N ASP A 351 20.37 6.65 2.13
CA ASP A 351 21.04 7.91 2.49
C ASP A 351 21.77 8.57 1.31
N SER A 352 22.18 7.79 0.30
CA SER A 352 23.00 8.30 -0.83
C SER A 352 22.41 8.06 -2.22
N GLY A 353 21.31 7.32 -2.31
CA GLY A 353 20.69 6.94 -3.60
C GLY A 353 19.40 6.18 -3.36
N PHE A 354 19.29 4.99 -3.94
CA PHE A 354 18.17 4.09 -3.76
C PHE A 354 18.63 2.62 -3.78
N SER A 355 17.77 1.73 -3.28
CA SER A 355 17.87 0.31 -3.52
C SER A 355 16.57 -0.21 -4.11
N ARG A 356 16.65 -1.20 -4.99
CA ARG A 356 15.48 -1.95 -5.42
C ARG A 356 15.12 -2.98 -4.34
N ILE A 357 13.84 -3.09 -4.04
CA ILE A 357 13.28 -4.20 -3.23
C ILE A 357 12.91 -5.35 -4.16
N THR A 358 12.46 -5.04 -5.37
CA THR A 358 12.15 -6.00 -6.44
C THR A 358 12.81 -5.59 -7.77
N GLY A 359 12.83 -6.47 -8.78
CA GLY A 359 13.39 -6.20 -10.09
C GLY A 359 14.80 -6.78 -10.30
N GLU A 360 15.28 -7.59 -9.35
CA GLU A 360 16.58 -8.28 -9.45
C GLU A 360 16.46 -9.75 -9.83
N LEU A 361 15.45 -10.47 -9.33
CA LEU A 361 15.22 -11.88 -9.62
C LEU A 361 14.61 -12.09 -11.00
N LEU A 362 13.73 -11.20 -11.43
CA LEU A 362 13.11 -11.21 -12.75
C LEU A 362 13.33 -9.84 -13.43
N PRO A 363 14.54 -9.62 -13.99
CA PRO A 363 14.85 -8.38 -14.67
C PRO A 363 13.89 -8.12 -15.83
N ASN A 364 13.57 -6.87 -16.04
CA ASN A 364 12.57 -6.43 -17.02
C ASN A 364 13.15 -5.60 -18.17
N HIS A 365 14.43 -5.78 -18.50
CA HIS A 365 15.06 -5.10 -19.63
C HIS A 365 14.42 -5.48 -20.96
N ASP A 366 14.24 -6.76 -21.19
CA ASP A 366 13.57 -7.30 -22.37
C ASP A 366 12.15 -7.73 -22.03
N LEU A 367 11.27 -7.71 -23.03
CA LEU A 367 9.92 -8.25 -22.90
C LEU A 367 10.00 -9.77 -22.77
N ILE A 368 9.40 -10.33 -21.73
CA ILE A 368 9.47 -11.76 -21.42
C ILE A 368 8.76 -12.53 -22.54
N GLU A 369 9.42 -13.55 -23.07
CA GLU A 369 8.87 -14.48 -24.07
C GLU A 369 8.46 -15.77 -23.38
N ILE A 370 7.18 -16.15 -23.46
CA ILE A 370 6.69 -17.44 -23.00
C ILE A 370 6.73 -18.41 -24.19
N GLU A 371 7.51 -19.48 -24.07
CA GLU A 371 7.57 -20.51 -25.13
C GLU A 371 6.21 -21.18 -25.31
N PHE A 372 5.85 -21.42 -26.58
CA PHE A 372 4.51 -21.94 -26.96
C PHE A 372 4.64 -23.25 -27.71
#